data_1d2edc5ad292c8c0e4698578bcddc39f
#
_entry.id   1d2edc5ad292c8c0e4698578bcddc39f
#
_cell.length_a   1.000
_cell.length_b   1.000
_cell.length_c   1.000
_cell.angle_alpha   90.00
_cell.angle_beta   90.00
_cell.angle_gamma   90.00
#
_symmetry.space_group_name_H-M   'P 1'
#
loop_
_entity.id
_entity.type
_entity.pdbx_description
1 polymer ?
#
loop_
_entity_poly.entity_id
_entity_poly.type
_entity_poly.pdbx_seq_one_letter_code
_entity_poly.pdbx_strand_id
1 'polypeptide(L)'
;HGQTKASKPSDYGIQLLAKQKLKSYYGNMNERQFRNIYKKASMQKGDTSENLIGLLERRLDAVIYRAKFATTIFSARQLINHGHVRVNGKKVNISSYSVREEDTIEIRDKSKQLAIVDIALANKERETPEYIQMDEKNRKLKFVRIPKFAEVPYPIVMEPNLVIEYYSR
;
A
#
# COMPACT_ATOMS: atom_id res chain seq x y z
N HIS A 1 19.06 16.45 40.49
CA HIS A 1 18.03 15.51 40.13
C HIS A 1 18.56 14.36 39.34
N GLY A 2 18.24 13.14 39.78
CA GLY A 2 18.64 11.93 39.09
C GLY A 2 18.05 11.84 37.69
N GLN A 3 18.72 11.05 36.86
CA GLN A 3 18.23 10.77 35.53
C GLN A 3 16.83 10.18 35.62
N THR A 4 15.90 10.75 34.88
CA THR A 4 14.58 10.17 34.68
C THR A 4 14.76 8.86 33.95
N LYS A 5 14.39 7.74 34.59
CA LYS A 5 14.33 6.46 33.89
C LYS A 5 13.32 6.58 32.77
N ALA A 6 13.72 6.17 31.55
CA ALA A 6 12.77 6.05 30.46
C ALA A 6 11.62 5.16 30.93
N SER A 7 10.43 5.70 31.03
CA SER A 7 9.23 4.92 31.36
C SER A 7 8.91 3.99 30.20
N LYS A 8 8.42 2.78 30.53
CA LYS A 8 7.86 1.90 29.50
C LYS A 8 6.75 2.65 28.77
N PRO A 9 6.68 2.55 27.43
CA PRO A 9 5.55 3.12 26.69
C PRO A 9 4.24 2.56 27.26
N SER A 10 3.25 3.40 27.42
CA SER A 10 1.91 2.96 27.76
C SER A 10 1.35 2.12 26.61
N ASP A 11 0.32 1.30 26.88
CA ASP A 11 -0.39 0.57 25.82
C ASP A 11 -0.88 1.52 24.73
N TYR A 12 -1.38 2.68 25.11
CA TYR A 12 -1.76 3.73 24.16
C TYR A 12 -0.59 4.14 23.28
N GLY A 13 0.60 4.39 23.88
CA GLY A 13 1.78 4.81 23.14
C GLY A 13 2.26 3.75 22.14
N ILE A 14 2.22 2.48 22.54
CA ILE A 14 2.58 1.36 21.67
C ILE A 14 1.60 1.25 20.50
N GLN A 15 0.32 1.36 20.75
CA GLN A 15 -0.73 1.31 19.74
C GLN A 15 -0.65 2.50 18.80
N LEU A 16 -0.42 3.69 19.33
CA LEU A 16 -0.23 4.90 18.52
C LEU A 16 0.96 4.76 17.58
N LEU A 17 2.08 4.24 18.09
CA LEU A 17 3.29 4.02 17.28
C LEU A 17 3.02 3.03 16.17
N ALA A 18 2.32 1.93 16.44
CA ALA A 18 1.95 0.94 15.44
C ALA A 18 1.09 1.56 14.34
N LYS A 19 0.11 2.39 14.71
CA LYS A 19 -0.73 3.11 13.76
C LYS A 19 0.07 4.07 12.90
N GLN A 20 0.94 4.88 13.50
CA GLN A 20 1.74 5.86 12.78
C GLN A 20 2.70 5.18 11.79
N LYS A 21 3.28 4.07 12.20
CA LYS A 21 4.19 3.29 11.36
C LYS A 21 3.46 2.77 10.10
N LEU A 22 2.30 2.15 10.28
CA LEU A 22 1.53 1.61 9.16
C LEU A 22 1.02 2.72 8.25
N LYS A 23 0.47 3.77 8.82
CA LYS A 23 -0.04 4.93 8.08
C LYS A 23 1.05 5.61 7.25
N SER A 24 2.23 5.78 7.84
CA SER A 24 3.37 6.42 7.17
C SER A 24 3.88 5.59 6.00
N TYR A 25 3.88 4.27 6.14
CA TYR A 25 4.36 3.37 5.10
C TYR A 25 3.60 3.56 3.79
N TYR A 26 2.31 3.83 3.86
CA TYR A 26 1.47 4.05 2.68
C TYR A 26 1.49 5.51 2.20
N GLY A 27 2.65 6.16 2.30
CA GLY A 27 2.85 7.51 1.78
C GLY A 27 2.24 8.59 2.67
N ASN A 28 2.39 8.45 3.97
CA ASN A 28 1.92 9.43 4.95
C ASN A 28 0.43 9.79 4.74
N MET A 29 -0.42 8.79 4.71
CA MET A 29 -1.86 9.02 4.61
C MET A 29 -2.31 9.96 5.72
N ASN A 30 -3.30 10.81 5.45
CA ASN A 30 -3.83 11.63 6.52
C ASN A 30 -4.68 10.79 7.48
N GLU A 31 -4.87 11.27 8.69
CA GLU A 31 -5.56 10.54 9.75
C GLU A 31 -7.00 10.21 9.37
N ARG A 32 -7.69 11.12 8.72
CA ARG A 32 -9.08 10.92 8.30
C ARG A 32 -9.22 9.77 7.30
N GLN A 33 -8.36 9.75 6.28
CA GLN A 33 -8.36 8.67 5.28
C GLN A 33 -8.07 7.33 5.93
N PHE A 34 -7.05 7.28 6.79
CA PHE A 34 -6.63 6.03 7.42
C PHE A 34 -7.72 5.50 8.35
N ARG A 35 -8.32 6.37 9.16
CA ARG A 35 -9.44 5.99 10.04
C ARG A 35 -10.65 5.48 9.24
N ASN A 36 -10.94 6.10 8.10
CA ASN A 36 -12.03 5.65 7.22
C ASN A 36 -11.77 4.25 6.67
N ILE A 37 -10.52 3.93 6.34
CA ILE A 37 -10.12 2.58 5.91
C ILE A 37 -10.30 1.59 7.06
N TYR A 38 -9.89 1.96 8.26
CA TYR A 38 -10.14 1.13 9.45
C TYR A 38 -11.64 0.85 9.63
N LYS A 39 -12.48 1.89 9.57
CA LYS A 39 -13.93 1.73 9.71
C LYS A 39 -14.50 0.75 8.69
N LYS A 40 -14.09 0.88 7.45
CA LYS A 40 -14.50 -0.04 6.39
C LYS A 40 -14.04 -1.47 6.68
N ALA A 41 -12.80 -1.64 7.13
CA ALA A 41 -12.26 -2.95 7.51
C ALA A 41 -13.06 -3.59 8.63
N SER A 42 -13.48 -2.80 9.63
CA SER A 42 -14.25 -3.29 10.78
C SER A 42 -15.67 -3.72 10.41
N MET A 43 -16.21 -3.20 9.32
CA MET A 43 -17.55 -3.55 8.83
C MET A 43 -17.56 -4.80 7.96
N GLN A 44 -16.42 -5.20 7.41
CA GLN A 44 -16.31 -6.39 6.58
C GLN A 44 -16.26 -7.64 7.44
N LYS A 45 -16.72 -8.76 6.90
CA LYS A 45 -16.65 -10.06 7.57
C LYS A 45 -15.19 -10.50 7.70
N GLY A 46 -14.90 -11.21 8.78
CA GLY A 46 -13.58 -11.79 9.02
C GLY A 46 -12.74 -10.95 9.96
N ASP A 47 -11.46 -11.23 9.99
CA ASP A 47 -10.50 -10.55 10.86
C ASP A 47 -10.27 -9.11 10.40
N THR A 48 -10.52 -8.15 11.29
CA THR A 48 -10.41 -6.73 10.97
C THR A 48 -8.99 -6.33 10.58
N SER A 49 -7.97 -6.91 11.22
CA SER A 49 -6.59 -6.58 10.89
C SER A 49 -6.23 -7.08 9.49
N GLU A 50 -6.66 -8.26 9.09
CA GLU A 50 -6.48 -8.77 7.73
C GLU A 50 -7.25 -7.93 6.72
N ASN A 51 -8.47 -7.54 7.05
CA ASN A 51 -9.28 -6.67 6.19
C ASN A 51 -8.59 -5.31 5.99
N LEU A 52 -8.01 -4.74 7.05
CA LEU A 52 -7.28 -3.48 6.97
C LEU A 52 -6.10 -3.57 6.00
N ILE A 53 -5.27 -4.60 6.14
CA ILE A 53 -4.12 -4.80 5.24
C ILE A 53 -4.59 -5.00 3.81
N GLY A 54 -5.63 -5.79 3.60
CA GLY A 54 -6.21 -6.00 2.26
C GLY A 54 -6.67 -4.70 1.62
N LEU A 55 -7.36 -3.85 2.36
CA LEU A 55 -7.82 -2.56 1.85
C LEU A 55 -6.67 -1.62 1.51
N LEU A 56 -5.61 -1.61 2.32
CA LEU A 56 -4.42 -0.79 2.06
C LEU A 56 -3.68 -1.28 0.81
N GLU A 57 -3.50 -2.59 0.66
CA GLU A 57 -2.78 -3.16 -0.49
C GLU A 57 -3.58 -3.11 -1.79
N ARG A 58 -4.89 -2.94 -1.73
CA ARG A 58 -5.75 -2.78 -2.91
C ARG A 58 -5.73 -1.37 -3.49
N ARG A 59 -5.14 -0.41 -2.82
CA ARG A 59 -5.04 0.95 -3.35
C ARG A 59 -4.20 0.91 -4.63
N LEU A 60 -4.62 1.65 -5.63
CA LEU A 60 -3.90 1.68 -6.90
C LEU A 60 -2.45 2.15 -6.72
N ASP A 61 -2.21 3.13 -5.85
CA ASP A 61 -0.85 3.60 -5.56
C ASP A 61 0.03 2.49 -4.96
N ALA A 62 -0.53 1.69 -4.04
CA ALA A 62 0.18 0.56 -3.46
C ALA A 62 0.48 -0.51 -4.51
N VAL A 63 -0.47 -0.82 -5.39
CA VAL A 63 -0.29 -1.83 -6.45
C VAL A 63 0.81 -1.39 -7.42
N ILE A 64 0.80 -0.14 -7.86
CA ILE A 64 1.85 0.41 -8.74
C ILE A 64 3.22 0.33 -8.07
N TYR A 65 3.28 0.64 -6.77
CA TYR A 65 4.52 0.53 -6.01
C TYR A 65 5.01 -0.92 -5.91
N ARG A 66 4.11 -1.87 -5.59
CA ARG A 66 4.46 -3.30 -5.50
C ARG A 66 4.92 -3.87 -6.83
N ALA A 67 4.35 -3.41 -7.92
CA ALA A 67 4.73 -3.82 -9.27
C ALA A 67 6.08 -3.26 -9.70
N LYS A 68 6.68 -2.38 -8.91
CA LYS A 68 7.95 -1.73 -9.21
C LYS A 68 7.88 -0.78 -10.42
N PHE A 69 6.72 -0.23 -10.71
CA PHE A 69 6.60 0.85 -11.69
C PHE A 69 7.02 2.21 -11.12
N ALA A 70 7.13 2.30 -9.80
CA ALA A 70 7.60 3.48 -9.10
C ALA A 70 8.47 3.05 -7.92
N THR A 71 9.43 3.90 -7.54
CA THR A 71 10.37 3.62 -6.43
C THR A 71 9.78 3.96 -5.06
N THR A 72 8.75 4.80 -5.04
CA THR A 72 8.05 5.20 -3.80
C THR A 72 6.56 5.26 -4.06
N ILE A 73 5.77 5.25 -2.99
CA ILE A 73 4.32 5.44 -3.12
C ILE A 73 4.01 6.87 -3.62
N PHE A 74 4.82 7.85 -3.25
CA PHE A 74 4.67 9.22 -3.75
C PHE A 74 4.85 9.27 -5.27
N SER A 75 5.88 8.61 -5.80
CA SER A 75 6.07 8.48 -7.25
C SER A 75 4.92 7.74 -7.92
N ALA A 76 4.41 6.70 -7.28
CA ALA A 76 3.25 5.95 -7.78
C ALA A 76 2.04 6.88 -7.92
N ARG A 77 1.76 7.70 -6.91
CA ARG A 77 0.67 8.67 -6.95
C ARG A 77 0.84 9.66 -8.08
N GLN A 78 2.05 10.12 -8.32
CA GLN A 78 2.34 11.05 -9.41
C GLN A 78 2.04 10.42 -10.77
N LEU A 79 2.49 9.18 -10.99
CA LEU A 79 2.17 8.45 -12.22
C LEU A 79 0.66 8.35 -12.45
N ILE A 80 -0.08 7.99 -11.41
CA ILE A 80 -1.53 7.85 -11.48
C ILE A 80 -2.19 9.21 -11.75
N ASN A 81 -1.85 10.21 -10.97
CA ASN A 81 -2.48 11.54 -11.06
C ASN A 81 -2.19 12.23 -12.41
N HIS A 82 -1.04 11.94 -13.00
CA HIS A 82 -0.67 12.48 -14.32
C HIS A 82 -1.28 11.68 -15.48
N GLY A 83 -2.09 10.66 -15.20
CA GLY A 83 -2.84 9.95 -16.22
C GLY A 83 -2.06 8.89 -16.97
N HIS A 84 -0.96 8.37 -16.38
CA HIS A 84 -0.12 7.36 -17.03
C HIS A 84 -0.61 5.93 -16.83
N VAL A 85 -1.68 5.70 -16.06
CA VAL A 85 -2.10 4.37 -15.62
C VAL A 85 -3.50 4.06 -16.13
N ARG A 86 -3.69 2.81 -16.59
CA ARG A 86 -4.98 2.27 -16.98
C ARG A 86 -5.32 1.04 -16.15
N VAL A 87 -6.59 0.91 -15.83
CA VAL A 87 -7.15 -0.29 -15.17
C VAL A 87 -8.16 -0.88 -16.12
N ASN A 88 -7.96 -2.13 -16.52
CA ASN A 88 -8.81 -2.83 -17.50
C ASN A 88 -9.03 -1.99 -18.78
N GLY A 89 -7.96 -1.35 -19.25
CA GLY A 89 -7.97 -0.55 -20.47
C GLY A 89 -8.51 0.87 -20.32
N LYS A 90 -8.96 1.26 -19.15
CA LYS A 90 -9.51 2.59 -18.89
C LYS A 90 -8.59 3.42 -18.02
N LYS A 91 -8.42 4.70 -18.37
CA LYS A 91 -7.62 5.63 -17.58
C LYS A 91 -8.23 5.80 -16.18
N VAL A 92 -7.40 5.62 -15.17
CA VAL A 92 -7.73 5.91 -13.77
C VAL A 92 -6.67 6.83 -13.21
N ASN A 93 -7.10 8.01 -12.72
CA ASN A 93 -6.19 9.02 -12.19
C ASN A 93 -6.37 9.28 -10.69
N ILE A 94 -7.00 8.35 -10.00
CA ILE A 94 -7.25 8.43 -8.55
C ILE A 94 -6.38 7.40 -7.84
N SER A 95 -5.45 7.86 -7.01
CA SER A 95 -4.49 7.00 -6.30
C SER A 95 -5.15 6.03 -5.33
N SER A 96 -6.29 6.43 -4.75
CA SER A 96 -7.03 5.61 -3.79
C SER A 96 -7.99 4.61 -4.45
N TYR A 97 -8.04 4.56 -5.78
CA TYR A 97 -8.87 3.59 -6.49
C TYR A 97 -8.64 2.19 -5.93
N SER A 98 -9.73 1.48 -5.64
CA SER A 98 -9.68 0.14 -5.05
C SER A 98 -9.59 -0.91 -6.14
N VAL A 99 -8.43 -1.52 -6.28
CA VAL A 99 -8.18 -2.57 -7.26
C VAL A 99 -8.90 -3.84 -6.83
N ARG A 100 -9.48 -4.56 -7.81
CA ARG A 100 -10.18 -5.82 -7.57
C ARG A 100 -9.35 -6.99 -8.04
N GLU A 101 -9.63 -8.16 -7.49
CA GLU A 101 -9.02 -9.39 -7.98
C GLU A 101 -9.29 -9.54 -9.48
N GLU A 102 -8.29 -9.99 -10.21
CA GLU A 102 -8.27 -10.18 -11.66
C GLU A 102 -8.19 -8.89 -12.47
N ASP A 103 -8.16 -7.71 -11.84
CA ASP A 103 -7.95 -6.47 -12.58
C ASP A 103 -6.57 -6.46 -13.24
N THR A 104 -6.53 -5.98 -14.48
CA THR A 104 -5.30 -5.74 -15.22
C THR A 104 -4.95 -4.26 -15.14
N ILE A 105 -3.74 -3.97 -14.70
CA ILE A 105 -3.23 -2.61 -14.57
C ILE A 105 -2.03 -2.45 -15.47
N GLU A 106 -1.97 -1.34 -16.19
CA GLU A 106 -0.86 -1.10 -17.11
C GLU A 106 -0.48 0.38 -17.15
N ILE A 107 0.76 0.63 -17.53
CA ILE A 107 1.19 1.95 -17.95
C ILE A 107 0.64 2.16 -19.37
N ARG A 108 0.00 3.30 -19.63
CA ARG A 108 -0.56 3.59 -20.97
C ARG A 108 0.54 3.56 -22.02
N ASP A 109 0.20 3.23 -23.26
CA ASP A 109 1.17 3.01 -24.33
C ASP A 109 2.12 4.21 -24.55
N LYS A 110 1.59 5.42 -24.52
CA LYS A 110 2.38 6.65 -24.68
C LYS A 110 3.37 6.90 -23.54
N SER A 111 3.19 6.21 -22.41
CA SER A 111 4.01 6.42 -21.21
C SER A 111 4.94 5.24 -20.90
N LYS A 112 4.91 4.17 -21.69
CA LYS A 112 5.69 2.96 -21.40
C LYS A 112 7.19 3.17 -21.41
N GLN A 113 7.66 4.23 -22.07
CA GLN A 113 9.09 4.57 -22.18
C GLN A 113 9.52 5.65 -21.19
N LEU A 114 8.70 5.98 -20.20
CA LEU A 114 9.11 6.94 -19.16
C LEU A 114 10.32 6.41 -18.41
N ALA A 115 11.36 7.24 -18.33
CA ALA A 115 12.62 6.88 -17.65
C ALA A 115 12.39 6.50 -16.19
N ILE A 116 11.45 7.14 -15.52
CA ILE A 116 11.16 6.86 -14.11
C ILE A 116 10.68 5.42 -13.90
N VAL A 117 9.91 4.88 -14.86
CA VAL A 117 9.44 3.48 -14.82
C VAL A 117 10.60 2.53 -15.06
N ASP A 118 11.46 2.82 -16.04
CA ASP A 118 12.64 2.00 -16.34
C ASP A 118 13.59 1.93 -15.15
N ILE A 119 13.85 3.06 -14.51
CA ILE A 119 14.70 3.13 -13.31
C ILE A 119 14.11 2.30 -12.18
N ALA A 120 12.82 2.41 -11.95
CA ALA A 120 12.15 1.66 -10.89
C ALA A 120 12.19 0.16 -11.13
N LEU A 121 11.94 -0.29 -12.36
CA LEU A 121 11.98 -1.71 -12.72
C LEU A 121 13.40 -2.29 -12.65
N ALA A 122 14.42 -1.49 -12.93
CA ALA A 122 15.80 -1.90 -12.86
C ALA A 122 16.33 -2.06 -11.42
N ASN A 123 15.64 -1.45 -10.45
CA ASN A 123 16.03 -1.54 -9.04
C ASN A 123 15.73 -2.95 -8.51
N LYS A 124 16.77 -3.62 -8.01
CA LYS A 124 16.68 -5.01 -7.53
C LYS A 124 16.57 -5.13 -6.02
N GLU A 125 16.42 -4.04 -5.30
CA GLU A 125 16.26 -4.05 -3.85
C GLU A 125 14.93 -4.63 -3.38
N ARG A 126 13.93 -4.60 -4.26
CA ARG A 126 12.60 -5.15 -3.98
C ARG A 126 12.22 -6.17 -5.04
N GLU A 127 11.47 -7.17 -4.61
CA GLU A 127 10.86 -8.16 -5.50
C GLU A 127 9.36 -7.93 -5.57
N THR A 128 8.76 -8.27 -6.70
CA THR A 128 7.32 -8.23 -6.88
C THR A 128 6.68 -9.38 -6.09
N PRO A 129 5.69 -9.11 -5.22
CA PRO A 129 5.04 -10.17 -4.46
C PRO A 129 4.17 -11.08 -5.34
N GLU A 130 3.87 -12.28 -4.83
CA GLU A 130 3.16 -13.32 -5.59
C GLU A 130 1.71 -12.94 -5.97
N TYR A 131 1.07 -12.05 -5.24
CA TYR A 131 -0.28 -11.61 -5.57
C TYR A 131 -0.35 -10.61 -6.73
N ILE A 132 0.81 -10.26 -7.30
CA ILE A 132 0.91 -9.43 -8.49
C ILE A 132 1.64 -10.23 -9.57
N GLN A 133 0.93 -10.53 -10.65
CA GLN A 133 1.50 -11.24 -11.80
C GLN A 133 1.97 -10.22 -12.82
N MET A 134 3.29 -10.14 -13.02
CA MET A 134 3.92 -9.14 -13.88
C MET A 134 4.10 -9.63 -15.31
N ASP A 135 3.83 -8.72 -16.23
CA ASP A 135 4.34 -8.75 -17.60
C ASP A 135 5.23 -7.50 -17.76
N GLU A 136 6.47 -7.64 -17.32
CA GLU A 136 7.40 -6.51 -17.25
C GLU A 136 7.66 -5.88 -18.62
N LYS A 137 7.80 -6.69 -19.65
CA LYS A 137 8.06 -6.24 -21.03
C LYS A 137 6.98 -5.28 -21.52
N ASN A 138 5.72 -5.59 -21.24
CA ASN A 138 4.57 -4.81 -21.68
C ASN A 138 4.10 -3.79 -20.63
N ARG A 139 4.82 -3.66 -19.54
CA ARG A 139 4.47 -2.74 -18.43
C ARG A 139 3.04 -2.94 -17.95
N LYS A 140 2.68 -4.22 -17.74
CA LYS A 140 1.36 -4.65 -17.30
C LYS A 140 1.49 -5.53 -16.06
N LEU A 141 0.41 -5.57 -15.29
CA LEU A 141 0.28 -6.52 -14.20
C LEU A 141 -1.17 -6.99 -14.08
N LYS A 142 -1.34 -8.13 -13.44
CA LYS A 142 -2.64 -8.63 -13.01
C LYS A 142 -2.63 -8.73 -11.48
N PHE A 143 -3.65 -8.17 -10.84
CA PHE A 143 -3.84 -8.27 -9.40
C PHE A 143 -4.56 -9.59 -9.10
N VAL A 144 -3.78 -10.62 -8.74
CA VAL A 144 -4.27 -12.00 -8.70
C VAL A 144 -5.25 -12.22 -7.56
N ARG A 145 -4.92 -11.69 -6.39
CA ARG A 145 -5.73 -11.86 -5.18
C ARG A 145 -5.45 -10.76 -4.16
N ILE A 146 -6.38 -10.55 -3.25
CA ILE A 146 -6.16 -9.67 -2.10
C ILE A 146 -5.24 -10.42 -1.13
N PRO A 147 -4.07 -9.86 -0.77
CA PRO A 147 -3.11 -10.58 0.06
C PRO A 147 -3.54 -10.64 1.51
N LYS A 148 -3.04 -11.67 2.19
CA LYS A 148 -3.00 -11.74 3.65
C LYS A 148 -1.81 -10.92 4.17
N PHE A 149 -1.88 -10.51 5.42
CA PHE A 149 -0.79 -9.76 6.04
C PHE A 149 0.56 -10.45 5.88
N ALA A 150 0.60 -11.78 6.07
CA ALA A 150 1.84 -12.55 5.98
C ALA A 150 2.48 -12.51 4.58
N GLU A 151 1.71 -12.24 3.53
CA GLU A 151 2.21 -12.19 2.14
C GLU A 151 2.82 -10.83 1.79
N VAL A 152 2.52 -9.78 2.56
CA VAL A 152 2.94 -8.42 2.21
C VAL A 152 4.40 -8.20 2.62
N PRO A 153 5.28 -7.79 1.67
CA PRO A 153 6.71 -7.68 1.94
C PRO A 153 7.07 -6.34 2.61
N TYR A 154 6.63 -6.17 3.85
CA TYR A 154 7.01 -4.99 4.62
C TYR A 154 8.49 -5.06 5.00
N PRO A 155 9.26 -3.96 4.85
CA PRO A 155 10.68 -3.93 5.21
C PRO A 155 10.90 -3.86 6.71
N ILE A 156 9.87 -3.54 7.48
CA ILE A 156 9.91 -3.45 8.94
C ILE A 156 8.70 -4.17 9.52
N VAL A 157 8.79 -4.53 10.80
CA VAL A 157 7.69 -5.23 11.48
C VAL A 157 6.49 -4.29 11.60
N MET A 158 5.36 -4.72 11.04
CA MET A 158 4.07 -4.06 11.21
C MET A 158 3.22 -4.86 12.19
N GLU A 159 2.38 -4.16 12.93
CA GLU A 159 1.55 -4.76 13.96
C GLU A 159 0.10 -4.30 13.78
N PRO A 160 -0.60 -4.81 12.76
CA PRO A 160 -1.96 -4.35 12.46
C PRO A 160 -2.96 -4.64 13.58
N ASN A 161 -2.74 -5.67 14.38
CA ASN A 161 -3.57 -5.94 15.55
C ASN A 161 -3.54 -4.79 16.55
N LEU A 162 -2.38 -4.16 16.76
CA LEU A 162 -2.27 -3.00 17.64
C LEU A 162 -2.96 -1.76 17.08
N VAL A 163 -3.00 -1.64 15.76
CA VAL A 163 -3.75 -0.56 15.09
C VAL A 163 -5.25 -0.72 15.37
N ILE A 164 -5.75 -1.95 15.29
CA ILE A 164 -7.15 -2.25 15.60
C ILE A 164 -7.46 -1.90 17.07
N GLU A 165 -6.59 -2.29 17.99
CA GLU A 165 -6.73 -1.95 19.41
C GLU A 165 -6.76 -0.43 19.63
N TYR A 166 -5.90 0.31 18.90
CA TYR A 166 -5.88 1.77 18.99
C TYR A 166 -7.24 2.38 18.66
N TYR A 167 -7.85 1.94 17.56
CA TYR A 167 -9.15 2.49 17.13
C TYR A 167 -10.34 1.94 17.90
N SER A 168 -10.15 0.86 18.64
CA SER A 168 -11.24 0.23 19.42
C SER A 168 -11.39 0.80 20.83
N ARG A 169 -10.60 1.80 21.14
CA ARG A 169 -10.67 2.47 22.45
C ARG A 169 -11.96 3.24 22.66
#